data_0128e8413512a270836a433b45716c0c
#
_entry.id   0128e8413512a270836a433b45716c0c
#
_cell.length_a   1.000
_cell.length_b   1.000
_cell.length_c   1.000
_cell.angle_alpha   90.00
_cell.angle_beta   90.00
_cell.angle_gamma   90.00
#
_symmetry.space_group_name_H-M   'P 1'
#
loop_
_entity.id
_entity.type
_entity.pdbx_description
1 polymer ?
#
loop_
_entity_poly.entity_id
_entity_poly.type
_entity_poly.pdbx_seq_one_letter_code
_entity_poly.pdbx_strand_id
1 'polypeptide(L)'
;MENQPAYGQEDEIDLVALTFTLLRKYRQILAAALACAIIFGAAAGAHTAWGGAVSQDAQKAYESDLAEYNRKKESYEAAKQQYSLDIANNEKSQRDTEYAIQKAQEYAENSVWNNLDPYNVWVAQADLYVTTNYQIQPGMAYQNPDRTDSVLSAYASLLGNSSTLSEVAQQFNMQERYLRELVTISSDPDTRLLAITVMSSSEQTSSNILAALLEQEGKRRDGRVLVGRAVRRIRQREHNVASSVEAFFQENQRRGLRLFLG
;
A
#
# COMPACT_ATOMS: atom_id res chain seq x y z
N MET A 1 0.71 51.05 34.01
CA MET A 1 1.70 51.03 32.96
C MET A 1 2.54 49.78 33.19
N GLU A 2 2.17 48.74 32.54
CA GLU A 2 2.71 47.38 32.73
C GLU A 2 3.70 47.10 31.60
N ASN A 3 4.99 46.99 31.98
CA ASN A 3 6.07 46.64 31.04
C ASN A 3 5.95 45.16 30.66
N GLN A 4 5.58 44.90 29.43
CA GLN A 4 5.76 43.57 28.85
C GLN A 4 7.22 43.35 28.49
N PRO A 5 7.83 42.22 28.85
CA PRO A 5 9.18 41.89 28.39
C PRO A 5 9.11 41.51 26.89
N ALA A 6 9.98 42.13 26.12
CA ALA A 6 10.20 41.75 24.72
C ALA A 6 10.74 40.31 24.66
N TYR A 7 9.98 39.42 24.10
CA TYR A 7 10.44 38.08 23.71
C TYR A 7 11.48 38.26 22.61
N GLY A 8 12.70 37.80 22.90
CA GLY A 8 13.77 37.75 21.93
C GLY A 8 13.35 36.96 20.70
N GLN A 9 13.53 37.53 19.52
CA GLN A 9 13.50 36.80 18.29
C GLN A 9 14.53 35.67 18.41
N GLU A 10 14.05 34.44 18.45
CA GLU A 10 14.93 33.29 18.22
C GLU A 10 15.36 33.40 16.75
N ASP A 11 16.65 33.76 16.54
CA ASP A 11 17.27 33.70 15.22
C ASP A 11 17.21 32.22 14.76
N GLU A 12 16.18 31.85 14.05
CA GLU A 12 16.15 30.57 13.34
C GLU A 12 17.32 30.54 12.37
N ILE A 13 18.35 29.77 12.73
CA ILE A 13 19.51 29.58 11.85
C ILE A 13 19.00 28.85 10.61
N ASP A 14 18.80 29.58 9.53
CA ASP A 14 18.43 28.99 8.23
C ASP A 14 19.59 28.12 7.73
N LEU A 15 19.51 26.82 8.05
CA LEU A 15 20.48 25.80 7.66
C LEU A 15 20.65 25.73 6.15
N VAL A 16 19.61 26.07 5.39
CA VAL A 16 19.64 26.08 3.92
C VAL A 16 20.45 27.27 3.43
N ALA A 17 20.25 28.46 3.98
CA ALA A 17 21.05 29.64 3.67
C ALA A 17 22.51 29.45 4.08
N LEU A 18 22.76 28.78 5.20
CA LEU A 18 24.13 28.49 5.66
C LEU A 18 24.83 27.48 4.73
N THR A 19 24.14 26.44 4.28
CA THR A 19 24.71 25.48 3.33
C THR A 19 24.95 26.11 1.96
N PHE A 20 24.04 26.94 1.46
CA PHE A 20 24.26 27.68 0.21
C PHE A 20 25.42 28.65 0.31
N THR A 21 25.58 29.31 1.45
CA THR A 21 26.72 30.25 1.70
C THR A 21 28.04 29.49 1.77
N LEU A 22 28.05 28.31 2.37
CA LEU A 22 29.21 27.41 2.44
C LEU A 22 29.55 26.82 1.06
N LEU A 23 28.56 26.38 0.29
CA LEU A 23 28.75 25.94 -1.08
C LEU A 23 29.21 27.03 -2.02
N ARG A 24 28.76 28.27 -1.83
CA ARG A 24 29.21 29.41 -2.65
C ARG A 24 30.65 29.79 -2.33
N LYS A 25 31.05 29.66 -1.04
CA LYS A 25 32.43 29.93 -0.58
C LYS A 25 33.37 28.74 -0.76
N TYR A 26 32.86 27.55 -0.98
CA TYR A 26 33.65 26.31 -1.16
C TYR A 26 34.68 26.42 -2.29
N ARG A 27 34.33 27.09 -3.41
CA ARG A 27 35.26 27.35 -4.50
C ARG A 27 36.43 28.27 -4.04
N GLN A 28 36.15 29.25 -3.19
CA GLN A 28 37.20 30.16 -2.66
C GLN A 28 38.08 29.44 -1.63
N ILE A 29 37.47 28.60 -0.80
CA ILE A 29 38.20 27.77 0.18
C ILE A 29 39.11 26.77 -0.53
N LEU A 30 38.61 26.12 -1.58
CA LEU A 30 39.35 25.16 -2.40
C LEU A 30 40.49 25.85 -3.15
N ALA A 31 40.25 27.04 -3.72
CA ALA A 31 41.28 27.85 -4.38
C ALA A 31 42.35 28.32 -3.40
N ALA A 32 41.96 28.73 -2.18
CA ALA A 32 42.91 29.12 -1.14
C ALA A 32 43.73 27.92 -0.63
N ALA A 33 43.11 26.78 -0.42
CA ALA A 33 43.79 25.53 -0.02
C ALA A 33 44.79 25.08 -1.08
N LEU A 34 44.41 25.19 -2.37
CA LEU A 34 45.28 24.83 -3.49
C LEU A 34 46.45 25.80 -3.64
N ALA A 35 46.20 27.11 -3.45
CA ALA A 35 47.25 28.12 -3.41
C ALA A 35 48.23 27.91 -2.24
N CYS A 36 47.73 27.61 -1.03
CA CYS A 36 48.57 27.24 0.10
C CYS A 36 49.38 25.97 -0.17
N ALA A 37 48.81 24.96 -0.73
CA ALA A 37 49.53 23.72 -1.07
C ALA A 37 50.63 23.93 -2.09
N ILE A 38 50.44 24.85 -3.06
CA ILE A 38 51.46 25.21 -4.05
C ILE A 38 52.58 26.01 -3.38
N ILE A 39 52.23 26.99 -2.51
CA ILE A 39 53.25 27.83 -1.81
C ILE A 39 54.06 26.98 -0.84
N PHE A 40 53.46 26.10 -0.04
CA PHE A 40 54.16 25.23 0.90
C PHE A 40 54.92 24.13 0.17
N GLY A 41 54.38 23.59 -0.95
CA GLY A 41 55.08 22.64 -1.79
C GLY A 41 56.30 23.23 -2.47
N ALA A 42 56.20 24.50 -2.97
CA ALA A 42 57.35 25.22 -3.57
C ALA A 42 58.40 25.60 -2.52
N ALA A 43 58.00 26.02 -1.31
CA ALA A 43 58.93 26.31 -0.22
C ALA A 43 59.66 25.07 0.27
N ALA A 44 58.97 23.94 0.42
CA ALA A 44 59.57 22.64 0.77
C ALA A 44 60.53 22.15 -0.33
N GLY A 45 60.13 22.28 -1.61
CA GLY A 45 60.98 21.94 -2.76
C GLY A 45 62.22 22.80 -2.87
N ALA A 46 62.14 24.11 -2.61
CA ALA A 46 63.32 24.96 -2.59
C ALA A 46 64.29 24.64 -1.45
N HIS A 47 63.79 24.28 -0.28
CA HIS A 47 64.59 23.89 0.87
C HIS A 47 65.36 22.57 0.63
N THR A 48 64.74 21.62 -0.10
CA THR A 48 65.40 20.34 -0.46
C THR A 48 66.40 20.48 -1.61
N ALA A 49 66.12 21.41 -2.55
CA ALA A 49 67.08 21.69 -3.64
C ALA A 49 68.36 22.38 -3.14
N TRP A 50 68.30 23.10 -2.02
CA TRP A 50 69.46 23.82 -1.46
C TRP A 50 70.18 23.09 -0.32
N GLY A 51 69.58 21.99 0.22
CA GLY A 51 70.06 21.34 1.44
C GLY A 51 70.51 19.87 1.32
N GLY A 52 70.80 19.35 0.14
CA GLY A 52 71.33 17.98 0.01
C GLY A 52 70.28 16.90 0.20
N ALA A 53 70.61 15.72 -0.17
CA ALA A 53 69.77 14.51 -0.28
C ALA A 53 68.60 14.41 0.70
N VAL A 54 67.37 14.31 0.15
CA VAL A 54 66.15 14.02 0.91
C VAL A 54 66.40 12.79 1.77
N SER A 55 66.40 12.93 3.09
CA SER A 55 66.59 11.79 3.97
C SER A 55 65.48 10.75 3.72
N GLN A 56 65.81 9.44 3.80
CA GLN A 56 64.82 8.35 3.63
C GLN A 56 63.60 8.53 4.54
N ASP A 57 63.77 9.22 5.66
CA ASP A 57 62.67 9.51 6.59
C ASP A 57 61.71 10.58 6.07
N ALA A 58 62.18 11.60 5.34
CA ALA A 58 61.32 12.59 4.68
C ALA A 58 60.52 11.95 3.51
N GLN A 59 61.11 11.03 2.83
CA GLN A 59 60.44 10.29 1.75
C GLN A 59 59.38 9.35 2.26
N LYS A 60 59.62 8.66 3.38
CA LYS A 60 58.59 7.83 4.08
C LYS A 60 57.49 8.68 4.66
N ALA A 61 57.80 9.85 5.21
CA ALA A 61 56.75 10.77 5.70
C ALA A 61 55.84 11.24 4.56
N TYR A 62 56.41 11.62 3.41
CA TYR A 62 55.65 12.03 2.24
C TYR A 62 54.76 10.89 1.70
N GLU A 63 55.26 9.67 1.61
CA GLU A 63 54.51 8.50 1.19
C GLU A 63 53.35 8.17 2.16
N SER A 64 53.61 8.34 3.48
CA SER A 64 52.56 8.19 4.52
C SER A 64 51.46 9.25 4.37
N ASP A 65 51.82 10.51 4.18
CA ASP A 65 50.87 11.62 4.03
C ASP A 65 50.06 11.46 2.73
N LEU A 66 50.72 11.01 1.65
CA LEU A 66 50.05 10.72 0.37
C LEU A 66 49.05 9.57 0.52
N ALA A 67 49.43 8.53 1.25
CA ALA A 67 48.55 7.40 1.52
C ALA A 67 47.32 7.83 2.37
N GLU A 68 47.53 8.70 3.39
CA GLU A 68 46.45 9.23 4.19
C GLU A 68 45.53 10.13 3.35
N TYR A 69 46.10 11.00 2.52
CA TYR A 69 45.32 11.81 1.59
C TYR A 69 44.43 10.98 0.66
N ASN A 70 45.02 9.95 0.07
CA ASN A 70 44.28 9.06 -0.83
C ASN A 70 43.13 8.35 -0.11
N ARG A 71 43.35 7.85 1.13
CA ARG A 71 42.27 7.25 1.93
C ARG A 71 41.15 8.24 2.25
N LYS A 72 41.51 9.48 2.62
CA LYS A 72 40.53 10.55 2.88
C LYS A 72 39.76 10.90 1.63
N LYS A 73 40.43 10.95 0.48
CA LYS A 73 39.77 11.16 -0.81
C LYS A 73 38.78 10.05 -1.14
N GLU A 74 39.20 8.79 -1.02
CA GLU A 74 38.32 7.63 -1.26
C GLU A 74 37.11 7.64 -0.31
N SER A 75 37.32 7.92 0.98
CA SER A 75 36.23 8.02 1.95
C SER A 75 35.25 9.16 1.62
N TYR A 76 35.75 10.28 1.14
CA TYR A 76 34.94 11.40 0.69
C TYR A 76 34.10 11.05 -0.55
N GLU A 77 34.71 10.42 -1.54
CA GLU A 77 34.00 9.97 -2.75
C GLU A 77 32.91 8.94 -2.40
N ALA A 78 33.21 7.98 -1.51
CA ALA A 78 32.24 7.04 -1.02
C ALA A 78 31.07 7.71 -0.26
N ALA A 79 31.39 8.66 0.63
CA ALA A 79 30.38 9.42 1.35
C ALA A 79 29.50 10.27 0.41
N LYS A 80 30.07 10.84 -0.63
CA LYS A 80 29.34 11.59 -1.66
C LYS A 80 28.39 10.71 -2.44
N GLN A 81 28.83 9.49 -2.82
CA GLN A 81 27.99 8.52 -3.49
C GLN A 81 26.82 8.09 -2.58
N GLN A 82 27.12 7.77 -1.31
CA GLN A 82 26.09 7.42 -0.33
C GLN A 82 25.07 8.54 -0.17
N TYR A 83 25.51 9.76 -0.03
CA TYR A 83 24.62 10.92 0.08
C TYR A 83 23.69 11.09 -1.13
N SER A 84 24.21 10.85 -2.34
CA SER A 84 23.38 10.90 -3.55
C SER A 84 22.32 9.80 -3.59
N LEU A 85 22.65 8.60 -3.10
CA LEU A 85 21.69 7.50 -2.97
C LEU A 85 20.64 7.81 -1.91
N ASP A 86 21.04 8.38 -0.79
CA ASP A 86 20.13 8.74 0.29
C ASP A 86 19.13 9.82 -0.16
N ILE A 87 19.57 10.82 -0.93
CA ILE A 87 18.66 11.80 -1.55
C ILE A 87 17.68 11.10 -2.48
N ALA A 88 18.16 10.26 -3.39
CA ALA A 88 17.28 9.56 -4.34
C ALA A 88 16.25 8.65 -3.63
N ASN A 89 16.68 7.97 -2.57
CA ASN A 89 15.79 7.14 -1.76
C ASN A 89 14.75 7.99 -1.00
N ASN A 90 15.15 9.14 -0.48
CA ASN A 90 14.23 10.04 0.21
C ASN A 90 13.20 10.64 -0.74
N GLU A 91 13.63 11.10 -1.93
CA GLU A 91 12.69 11.57 -2.96
C GLU A 91 11.70 10.47 -3.42
N LYS A 92 12.19 9.23 -3.55
CA LYS A 92 11.32 8.10 -3.85
C LYS A 92 10.30 7.88 -2.73
N SER A 93 10.75 7.85 -1.48
CA SER A 93 9.88 7.68 -0.31
C SER A 93 8.83 8.79 -0.21
N GLN A 94 9.18 10.03 -0.52
CA GLN A 94 8.22 11.14 -0.57
C GLN A 94 7.16 10.91 -1.63
N ARG A 95 7.54 10.56 -2.87
CA ARG A 95 6.59 10.26 -3.95
C ARG A 95 5.67 9.09 -3.59
N ASP A 96 6.22 8.02 -3.00
CA ASP A 96 5.44 6.86 -2.58
C ASP A 96 4.43 7.25 -1.47
N THR A 97 4.84 8.11 -0.55
CA THR A 97 3.96 8.65 0.51
C THR A 97 2.86 9.53 -0.06
N GLU A 98 3.19 10.46 -0.96
CA GLU A 98 2.21 11.32 -1.64
C GLU A 98 1.18 10.48 -2.42
N TYR A 99 1.65 9.46 -3.14
CA TYR A 99 0.77 8.53 -3.84
C TYR A 99 -0.15 7.77 -2.88
N ALA A 100 0.38 7.30 -1.74
CA ALA A 100 -0.41 6.61 -0.73
C ALA A 100 -1.49 7.53 -0.11
N ILE A 101 -1.13 8.80 0.18
CA ILE A 101 -2.08 9.81 0.67
C ILE A 101 -3.17 10.06 -0.36
N GLN A 102 -2.81 10.28 -1.63
CA GLN A 102 -3.78 10.48 -2.70
C GLN A 102 -4.74 9.29 -2.84
N LYS A 103 -4.20 8.07 -2.77
CA LYS A 103 -5.03 6.85 -2.81
C LYS A 103 -5.94 6.70 -1.60
N ALA A 104 -5.48 7.07 -0.42
CA ALA A 104 -6.30 7.06 0.79
C ALA A 104 -7.43 8.12 0.72
N GLN A 105 -7.15 9.29 0.19
CA GLN A 105 -8.16 10.34 -0.04
C GLN A 105 -9.20 9.88 -1.07
N GLU A 106 -8.74 9.35 -2.21
CA GLU A 106 -9.64 8.79 -3.24
C GLU A 106 -10.55 7.70 -2.65
N TYR A 107 -10.00 6.85 -1.80
CA TYR A 107 -10.77 5.82 -1.10
C TYR A 107 -11.78 6.43 -0.12
N ALA A 108 -11.37 7.39 0.69
CA ALA A 108 -12.25 8.03 1.67
C ALA A 108 -13.45 8.73 1.00
N GLU A 109 -13.22 9.34 -0.16
CA GLU A 109 -14.26 10.06 -0.90
C GLU A 109 -15.20 9.12 -1.68
N ASN A 110 -14.67 8.05 -2.27
CA ASN A 110 -15.41 7.21 -3.22
C ASN A 110 -15.88 5.88 -2.66
N SER A 111 -15.36 5.42 -1.51
CA SER A 111 -15.82 4.17 -0.90
C SER A 111 -17.26 4.33 -0.43
N VAL A 112 -18.14 3.51 -1.00
CA VAL A 112 -19.55 3.47 -0.59
C VAL A 112 -19.67 2.99 0.85
N TRP A 113 -18.83 2.03 1.22
CA TRP A 113 -18.78 1.48 2.57
C TRP A 113 -18.39 2.52 3.63
N ASN A 114 -17.34 3.29 3.35
CA ASN A 114 -16.86 4.32 4.29
C ASN A 114 -17.89 5.44 4.50
N ASN A 115 -18.70 5.71 3.48
CA ASN A 115 -19.75 6.73 3.49
C ASN A 115 -21.14 6.18 3.85
N LEU A 116 -21.23 4.89 4.22
CA LEU A 116 -22.48 4.26 4.61
C LEU A 116 -22.84 4.65 6.05
N ASP A 117 -24.06 5.18 6.25
CA ASP A 117 -24.57 5.42 7.59
C ASP A 117 -24.89 4.11 8.30
N PRO A 118 -24.21 3.76 9.40
CA PRO A 118 -24.40 2.47 10.08
C PRO A 118 -25.83 2.26 10.60
N TYR A 119 -26.57 3.34 10.81
CA TYR A 119 -27.95 3.30 11.31
C TYR A 119 -28.99 3.19 10.19
N ASN A 120 -28.58 3.38 8.94
CA ASN A 120 -29.46 3.35 7.78
C ASN A 120 -28.92 2.44 6.67
N VAL A 121 -28.62 1.19 7.03
CA VAL A 121 -28.11 0.17 6.10
C VAL A 121 -29.22 -0.75 5.66
N TRP A 122 -29.38 -0.88 4.36
CA TRP A 122 -30.26 -1.86 3.73
C TRP A 122 -29.47 -3.10 3.31
N VAL A 123 -29.97 -4.27 3.70
CA VAL A 123 -29.34 -5.56 3.43
C VAL A 123 -30.25 -6.39 2.56
N ALA A 124 -29.81 -6.72 1.36
CA ALA A 124 -30.44 -7.70 0.50
C ALA A 124 -29.66 -9.04 0.58
N GLN A 125 -30.34 -10.14 0.80
CA GLN A 125 -29.74 -11.46 0.93
C GLN A 125 -30.44 -12.46 0.02
N ALA A 126 -29.67 -13.33 -0.62
CA ALA A 126 -30.15 -14.50 -1.32
C ALA A 126 -29.39 -15.74 -0.85
N ASP A 127 -30.14 -16.77 -0.52
CA ASP A 127 -29.59 -18.08 -0.18
C ASP A 127 -29.84 -19.01 -1.36
N LEU A 128 -28.77 -19.53 -1.96
CA LEU A 128 -28.81 -20.47 -3.07
C LEU A 128 -28.47 -21.85 -2.55
N TYR A 129 -29.35 -22.81 -2.80
CA TYR A 129 -29.09 -24.21 -2.52
C TYR A 129 -28.40 -24.85 -3.73
N VAL A 130 -27.16 -25.33 -3.52
CA VAL A 130 -26.36 -25.96 -4.55
C VAL A 130 -26.48 -27.49 -4.43
N THR A 131 -26.85 -28.16 -5.50
CA THR A 131 -26.89 -29.61 -5.56
C THR A 131 -26.29 -30.09 -6.87
N THR A 132 -25.76 -31.28 -6.85
CA THR A 132 -25.29 -32.01 -8.04
C THR A 132 -26.19 -33.17 -8.33
N ASN A 133 -26.06 -33.78 -9.51
CA ASN A 133 -26.79 -35.03 -9.87
C ASN A 133 -26.21 -36.27 -9.15
N TYR A 134 -25.60 -36.06 -7.99
CA TYR A 134 -25.07 -37.15 -7.20
C TYR A 134 -26.21 -38.03 -6.69
N GLN A 135 -26.16 -39.32 -7.03
CA GLN A 135 -27.08 -40.32 -6.54
C GLN A 135 -26.31 -41.54 -6.03
N ILE A 136 -26.68 -41.97 -4.83
CA ILE A 136 -26.18 -43.22 -4.28
C ILE A 136 -26.81 -44.36 -5.09
N GLN A 137 -25.99 -45.20 -5.70
CA GLN A 137 -26.44 -46.35 -6.44
C GLN A 137 -26.42 -47.61 -5.53
N PRO A 138 -27.59 -48.11 -5.10
CA PRO A 138 -27.64 -49.28 -4.25
C PRO A 138 -27.03 -50.51 -4.93
N GLY A 139 -26.21 -51.25 -4.21
CA GLY A 139 -25.60 -52.49 -4.71
C GLY A 139 -24.31 -52.36 -5.48
N MET A 140 -23.80 -51.14 -5.71
CA MET A 140 -22.46 -50.93 -6.30
C MET A 140 -21.38 -50.89 -5.22
N ALA A 141 -20.31 -51.66 -5.45
CA ALA A 141 -19.13 -51.68 -4.56
C ALA A 141 -18.36 -50.33 -4.55
N TYR A 142 -18.46 -49.55 -5.62
CA TYR A 142 -17.85 -48.23 -5.76
C TYR A 142 -18.93 -47.19 -6.03
N GLN A 143 -18.93 -46.15 -5.20
CA GLN A 143 -19.74 -44.94 -5.39
C GLN A 143 -18.86 -43.83 -5.96
N ASN A 144 -19.40 -43.05 -6.90
CA ASN A 144 -18.74 -41.81 -7.29
C ASN A 144 -18.69 -40.88 -6.08
N PRO A 145 -17.58 -40.16 -5.87
CA PRO A 145 -17.50 -39.21 -4.77
C PRO A 145 -18.51 -38.07 -4.95
N ASP A 146 -19.16 -37.70 -3.86
CA ASP A 146 -19.96 -36.47 -3.85
C ASP A 146 -19.06 -35.27 -4.01
N ARG A 147 -19.23 -34.48 -5.06
CA ARG A 147 -18.47 -33.31 -5.39
C ARG A 147 -19.24 -32.01 -5.09
N THR A 148 -20.35 -32.10 -4.39
CA THR A 148 -21.21 -30.94 -4.11
C THR A 148 -20.45 -29.82 -3.42
N ASP A 149 -19.60 -30.15 -2.46
CA ASP A 149 -18.79 -29.13 -1.72
C ASP A 149 -17.78 -28.44 -2.64
N SER A 150 -17.15 -29.19 -3.54
CA SER A 150 -16.23 -28.61 -4.52
C SER A 150 -16.95 -27.67 -5.50
N VAL A 151 -18.17 -28.05 -5.90
CA VAL A 151 -19.03 -27.23 -6.76
C VAL A 151 -19.46 -25.97 -6.01
N LEU A 152 -19.88 -26.09 -4.76
CA LEU A 152 -20.28 -24.97 -3.91
C LEU A 152 -19.13 -23.94 -3.77
N SER A 153 -17.92 -24.43 -3.46
CA SER A 153 -16.73 -23.58 -3.34
C SER A 153 -16.36 -22.93 -4.67
N ALA A 154 -16.49 -23.65 -5.79
CA ALA A 154 -16.25 -23.10 -7.12
C ALA A 154 -17.25 -21.98 -7.46
N TYR A 155 -18.53 -22.14 -7.13
CA TYR A 155 -19.53 -21.10 -7.33
C TYR A 155 -19.26 -19.86 -6.47
N ALA A 156 -18.93 -20.05 -5.20
CA ALA A 156 -18.54 -18.93 -4.33
C ALA A 156 -17.36 -18.14 -4.91
N SER A 157 -16.35 -18.86 -5.40
CA SER A 157 -15.18 -18.26 -6.03
C SER A 157 -15.51 -17.55 -7.34
N LEU A 158 -16.37 -18.11 -8.17
CA LEU A 158 -16.80 -17.50 -9.44
C LEU A 158 -17.57 -16.19 -9.23
N LEU A 159 -18.50 -16.17 -8.27
CA LEU A 159 -19.27 -14.96 -7.95
C LEU A 159 -18.39 -13.89 -7.29
N GLY A 160 -17.41 -14.28 -6.48
CA GLY A 160 -16.44 -13.37 -5.86
C GLY A 160 -15.30 -12.96 -6.76
N ASN A 161 -15.22 -13.46 -8.00
CA ASN A 161 -14.13 -13.16 -8.93
C ASN A 161 -14.21 -11.70 -9.41
N SER A 162 -13.04 -11.08 -9.59
CA SER A 162 -12.92 -9.71 -10.10
C SER A 162 -13.62 -9.49 -11.42
N SER A 163 -13.61 -10.47 -12.35
CA SER A 163 -14.32 -10.32 -13.62
C SER A 163 -15.84 -10.22 -13.44
N THR A 164 -16.43 -11.05 -12.58
CA THR A 164 -17.87 -11.04 -12.29
C THR A 164 -18.26 -9.74 -11.58
N LEU A 165 -17.50 -9.36 -10.55
CA LEU A 165 -17.76 -8.13 -9.81
C LEU A 165 -17.53 -6.88 -10.67
N SER A 166 -16.55 -6.88 -11.59
CA SER A 166 -16.32 -5.78 -12.52
C SER A 166 -17.48 -5.59 -13.50
N GLU A 167 -18.04 -6.70 -14.06
CA GLU A 167 -19.21 -6.64 -14.94
C GLU A 167 -20.44 -6.05 -14.23
N VAL A 168 -20.65 -6.45 -12.97
CA VAL A 168 -21.75 -5.90 -12.16
C VAL A 168 -21.46 -4.45 -11.77
N ALA A 169 -20.24 -4.12 -11.35
CA ALA A 169 -19.87 -2.77 -10.96
C ALA A 169 -20.07 -1.74 -12.07
N GLN A 170 -19.76 -2.12 -13.32
CA GLN A 170 -20.00 -1.29 -14.51
C GLN A 170 -21.48 -0.92 -14.69
N GLN A 171 -22.40 -1.83 -14.39
CA GLN A 171 -23.85 -1.56 -14.49
C GLN A 171 -24.31 -0.48 -13.49
N PHE A 172 -23.59 -0.34 -12.37
CA PHE A 172 -23.90 0.63 -11.33
C PHE A 172 -22.95 1.84 -11.34
N ASN A 173 -22.14 1.97 -12.40
CA ASN A 173 -21.17 3.05 -12.56
C ASN A 173 -20.24 3.22 -11.35
N MET A 174 -19.79 2.11 -10.78
CA MET A 174 -18.85 2.07 -9.68
C MET A 174 -17.62 1.22 -10.01
N GLN A 175 -16.53 1.42 -9.26
CA GLN A 175 -15.35 0.57 -9.40
C GLN A 175 -15.56 -0.78 -8.70
N GLU A 176 -14.99 -1.85 -9.26
CA GLU A 176 -15.10 -3.22 -8.72
C GLU A 176 -14.71 -3.30 -7.24
N ARG A 177 -13.65 -2.58 -6.83
CA ARG A 177 -13.20 -2.55 -5.44
C ARG A 177 -14.27 -2.05 -4.46
N TYR A 178 -15.06 -1.06 -4.83
CA TYR A 178 -16.13 -0.52 -3.97
C TYR A 178 -17.34 -1.46 -3.94
N LEU A 179 -17.67 -2.11 -5.05
CA LEU A 179 -18.70 -3.15 -5.06
C LEU A 179 -18.32 -4.32 -4.16
N ARG A 180 -17.05 -4.73 -4.19
CA ARG A 180 -16.52 -5.82 -3.35
C ARG A 180 -16.69 -5.56 -1.85
N GLU A 181 -16.67 -4.31 -1.42
CA GLU A 181 -16.89 -3.93 -0.02
C GLU A 181 -18.35 -4.13 0.40
N LEU A 182 -19.28 -4.00 -0.53
CA LEU A 182 -20.72 -4.13 -0.29
C LEU A 182 -21.23 -5.55 -0.36
N VAL A 183 -20.49 -6.45 -1.02
CA VAL A 183 -20.89 -7.81 -1.31
C VAL A 183 -20.15 -8.78 -0.42
N THR A 184 -20.90 -9.63 0.27
CA THR A 184 -20.36 -10.77 1.03
C THR A 184 -20.92 -12.05 0.45
N ILE A 185 -20.03 -12.98 0.10
CA ILE A 185 -20.39 -14.30 -0.41
C ILE A 185 -19.84 -15.33 0.57
N SER A 186 -20.70 -16.14 1.15
CA SER A 186 -20.33 -17.21 2.06
C SER A 186 -20.93 -18.54 1.59
N SER A 187 -20.17 -19.60 1.74
CA SER A 187 -20.61 -20.96 1.44
C SER A 187 -20.56 -21.80 2.72
N ASP A 188 -21.61 -22.57 2.94
CA ASP A 188 -21.72 -23.51 4.03
C ASP A 188 -21.86 -24.94 3.46
N PRO A 189 -20.79 -25.75 3.54
CA PRO A 189 -20.79 -27.11 3.04
C PRO A 189 -21.84 -28.01 3.73
N ASP A 190 -22.07 -27.83 5.03
CA ASP A 190 -22.95 -28.68 5.82
C ASP A 190 -24.42 -28.53 5.38
N THR A 191 -24.82 -27.30 5.08
CA THR A 191 -26.17 -26.97 4.60
C THR A 191 -26.28 -26.93 3.08
N ARG A 192 -25.15 -26.97 2.35
CA ARG A 192 -25.05 -26.79 0.90
C ARG A 192 -25.63 -25.45 0.42
N LEU A 193 -25.56 -24.45 1.29
CA LEU A 193 -26.05 -23.11 1.01
C LEU A 193 -24.92 -22.19 0.59
N LEU A 194 -25.20 -21.38 -0.42
CA LEU A 194 -24.40 -20.25 -0.83
C LEU A 194 -25.21 -19.00 -0.51
N ALA A 195 -24.77 -18.25 0.48
CA ALA A 195 -25.38 -16.98 0.87
C ALA A 195 -24.68 -15.82 0.20
N ILE A 196 -25.44 -14.99 -0.49
CA ILE A 196 -24.98 -13.73 -1.08
C ILE A 196 -25.66 -12.59 -0.34
N THR A 197 -24.88 -11.74 0.28
CA THR A 197 -25.38 -10.59 1.04
C THR A 197 -24.84 -9.32 0.41
N VAL A 198 -25.73 -8.37 0.14
CA VAL A 198 -25.39 -7.05 -0.40
C VAL A 198 -25.88 -5.98 0.55
N MET A 199 -25.01 -5.06 0.92
CA MET A 199 -25.31 -3.92 1.78
C MET A 199 -25.25 -2.63 0.97
N SER A 200 -26.18 -1.70 1.21
CA SER A 200 -26.14 -0.36 0.61
C SER A 200 -26.90 0.65 1.43
N SER A 201 -26.87 1.91 1.01
CA SER A 201 -27.65 3.01 1.61
C SER A 201 -29.11 2.99 1.22
N SER A 202 -29.54 2.17 0.26
CA SER A 202 -30.94 2.06 -0.16
C SER A 202 -31.37 0.64 -0.48
N GLU A 203 -32.61 0.32 -0.21
CA GLU A 203 -33.25 -0.95 -0.54
C GLU A 203 -33.15 -1.27 -2.02
N GLN A 204 -33.42 -0.27 -2.86
CA GLN A 204 -33.41 -0.42 -4.30
C GLN A 204 -32.01 -0.80 -4.82
N THR A 205 -30.98 -0.13 -4.31
CA THR A 205 -29.60 -0.38 -4.74
C THR A 205 -29.13 -1.75 -4.30
N SER A 206 -29.32 -2.16 -3.04
CA SER A 206 -28.95 -3.49 -2.57
C SER A 206 -29.67 -4.61 -3.32
N SER A 207 -30.97 -4.42 -3.58
CA SER A 207 -31.79 -5.37 -4.34
C SER A 207 -31.35 -5.49 -5.80
N ASN A 208 -31.05 -4.37 -6.46
CA ASN A 208 -30.62 -4.34 -7.85
C ASN A 208 -29.24 -4.99 -8.03
N ILE A 209 -28.29 -4.68 -7.14
CA ILE A 209 -26.95 -5.31 -7.16
C ILE A 209 -27.07 -6.82 -6.95
N LEU A 210 -27.89 -7.25 -5.98
CA LEU A 210 -28.13 -8.66 -5.73
C LEU A 210 -28.74 -9.34 -6.96
N ALA A 211 -29.73 -8.71 -7.62
CA ALA A 211 -30.35 -9.24 -8.82
C ALA A 211 -29.34 -9.36 -9.97
N ALA A 212 -28.47 -8.38 -10.16
CA ALA A 212 -27.42 -8.42 -11.17
C ALA A 212 -26.41 -9.55 -10.92
N LEU A 213 -26.00 -9.77 -9.65
CA LEU A 213 -25.13 -10.89 -9.29
C LEU A 213 -25.79 -12.25 -9.59
N LEU A 214 -27.08 -12.40 -9.28
CA LEU A 214 -27.84 -13.62 -9.57
C LEU A 214 -28.04 -13.83 -11.08
N GLU A 215 -28.16 -12.77 -11.87
CA GLU A 215 -28.24 -12.87 -13.33
C GLU A 215 -26.91 -13.34 -13.94
N GLN A 216 -25.78 -12.87 -13.44
CA GLN A 216 -24.46 -13.34 -13.87
C GLN A 216 -24.25 -14.82 -13.55
N GLU A 217 -24.74 -15.28 -12.40
CA GLU A 217 -24.77 -16.71 -12.07
C GLU A 217 -25.59 -17.49 -13.11
N GLY A 218 -26.77 -17.00 -13.43
CA GLY A 218 -27.66 -17.63 -14.42
C GLY A 218 -27.07 -17.77 -15.83
N LYS A 219 -26.26 -16.77 -16.27
CA LYS A 219 -25.60 -16.79 -17.58
C LYS A 219 -24.46 -17.83 -17.68
N ARG A 220 -23.82 -18.15 -16.56
CA ARG A 220 -22.68 -19.09 -16.50
C ARG A 220 -23.06 -20.53 -16.16
N ARG A 221 -24.35 -20.84 -16.07
CA ARG A 221 -24.83 -22.20 -15.81
C ARG A 221 -24.49 -23.15 -16.96
N ASP A 222 -23.49 -23.98 -16.76
CA ASP A 222 -23.44 -25.29 -17.42
C ASP A 222 -24.58 -26.13 -16.86
N GLY A 223 -25.49 -26.62 -17.71
CA GLY A 223 -26.75 -27.28 -17.34
C GLY A 223 -26.68 -28.53 -16.45
N ARG A 224 -25.63 -28.70 -15.68
CA ARG A 224 -25.35 -29.83 -14.77
C ARG A 224 -25.57 -29.52 -13.30
N VAL A 225 -25.76 -28.24 -12.93
CA VAL A 225 -25.97 -27.83 -11.54
C VAL A 225 -27.38 -27.28 -11.38
N LEU A 226 -28.13 -27.93 -10.52
CA LEU A 226 -29.45 -27.47 -10.13
C LEU A 226 -29.30 -26.53 -8.95
N VAL A 227 -29.49 -25.24 -9.19
CA VAL A 227 -29.58 -24.26 -8.10
C VAL A 227 -31.04 -24.16 -7.70
N GLY A 228 -31.34 -24.59 -6.50
CA GLY A 228 -32.65 -24.47 -5.92
C GLY A 228 -33.04 -23.01 -5.64
N ARG A 229 -34.30 -22.82 -5.39
CA ARG A 229 -35.00 -21.53 -5.25
C ARG A 229 -34.20 -20.50 -4.43
N ALA A 230 -33.88 -19.35 -5.03
CA ALA A 230 -33.36 -18.21 -4.33
C ALA A 230 -34.45 -17.63 -3.42
N VAL A 231 -34.20 -17.59 -2.12
CA VAL A 231 -35.06 -16.92 -1.16
C VAL A 231 -34.53 -15.51 -1.00
N ARG A 232 -35.22 -14.52 -1.57
CA ARG A 232 -34.86 -13.12 -1.43
C ARG A 232 -35.39 -12.60 -0.09
N ARG A 233 -34.51 -12.25 0.82
CA ARG A 233 -34.85 -11.54 2.05
C ARG A 233 -34.29 -10.13 1.98
N ILE A 234 -35.18 -9.14 2.04
CA ILE A 234 -34.80 -7.73 2.18
C ILE A 234 -35.15 -7.34 3.61
N ARG A 235 -34.19 -6.88 4.36
CA ARG A 235 -34.37 -6.45 5.73
C ARG A 235 -33.71 -5.09 5.92
N GLN A 236 -34.51 -4.11 6.39
CA GLN A 236 -33.94 -2.93 7.02
C GLN A 236 -33.43 -3.37 8.41
N ARG A 237 -32.23 -2.97 8.74
CA ARG A 237 -31.62 -3.39 9.99
C ARG A 237 -32.12 -2.47 11.11
N GLU A 238 -33.08 -2.94 11.87
CA GLU A 238 -33.52 -2.25 13.07
C GLU A 238 -32.48 -2.36 14.18
N HIS A 239 -32.45 -1.36 15.03
CA HIS A 239 -31.58 -0.93 16.12
C HIS A 239 -30.81 -1.96 16.99
N ASN A 240 -30.98 -3.28 16.83
CA ASN A 240 -30.41 -4.30 17.75
C ASN A 240 -29.14 -4.98 17.24
N VAL A 241 -28.46 -4.40 16.25
CA VAL A 241 -27.33 -5.08 15.58
C VAL A 241 -25.99 -4.35 15.77
N ALA A 242 -25.89 -3.44 16.71
CA ALA A 242 -24.62 -2.74 17.01
C ALA A 242 -23.41 -3.67 17.13
N SER A 243 -23.54 -4.82 17.83
CA SER A 243 -22.42 -5.74 18.05
C SER A 243 -21.96 -6.54 16.83
N SER A 244 -22.87 -6.94 15.95
CA SER A 244 -22.51 -7.72 14.74
C SER A 244 -22.07 -6.82 13.59
N VAL A 245 -22.52 -5.56 13.53
CA VAL A 245 -22.00 -4.54 12.62
C VAL A 245 -20.61 -4.13 13.05
N GLU A 246 -20.39 -3.92 14.33
CA GLU A 246 -19.08 -3.56 14.87
C GLU A 246 -18.04 -4.65 14.63
N ALA A 247 -18.39 -5.92 14.81
CA ALA A 247 -17.52 -7.06 14.51
C ALA A 247 -17.20 -7.14 13.00
N PHE A 248 -18.19 -6.91 12.12
CA PHE A 248 -18.00 -6.90 10.68
C PHE A 248 -17.19 -5.67 10.22
N PHE A 249 -17.40 -4.48 10.82
CA PHE A 249 -16.58 -3.29 10.59
C PHE A 249 -15.14 -3.51 11.00
N GLN A 250 -14.88 -4.10 12.16
CA GLN A 250 -13.52 -4.39 12.62
C GLN A 250 -12.82 -5.41 11.71
N GLU A 251 -13.52 -6.44 11.25
CA GLU A 251 -12.96 -7.45 10.35
C GLU A 251 -12.60 -6.83 8.98
N ASN A 252 -13.45 -5.97 8.43
CA ASN A 252 -13.17 -5.33 7.14
C ASN A 252 -12.15 -4.18 7.24
N GLN A 253 -12.07 -3.47 8.36
CA GLN A 253 -10.94 -2.55 8.62
C GLN A 253 -9.61 -3.31 8.67
N ARG A 254 -9.58 -4.49 9.29
CA ARG A 254 -8.38 -5.34 9.30
C ARG A 254 -8.01 -5.85 7.90
N ARG A 255 -8.99 -6.16 7.06
CA ARG A 255 -8.76 -6.56 5.66
C ARG A 255 -8.31 -5.39 4.80
N GLY A 256 -8.90 -4.22 4.95
CA GLY A 256 -8.50 -3.00 4.26
C GLY A 256 -7.06 -2.58 4.59
N LEU A 257 -6.67 -2.62 5.86
CA LEU A 257 -5.31 -2.33 6.29
C LEU A 257 -4.27 -3.34 5.74
N ARG A 258 -4.63 -4.61 5.54
CA ARG A 258 -3.74 -5.61 4.92
C ARG A 258 -3.53 -5.37 3.42
N LEU A 259 -4.49 -4.79 2.72
CA LEU A 259 -4.37 -4.43 1.31
C LEU A 259 -3.51 -3.17 1.08
N PHE A 260 -3.32 -2.34 2.12
CA PHE A 260 -2.49 -1.14 2.06
C PHE A 260 -1.04 -1.37 2.54
N LEU A 261 -0.76 -2.45 3.29
CA LEU A 261 0.55 -2.74 3.89
C LEU A 261 1.27 -3.93 3.23
N GLY A 262 0.70 -4.59 2.27
CA GLY A 262 1.28 -5.67 1.44
C GLY A 262 1.56 -5.17 0.03
#